data_6b678d08e9f00fe6c4527856d0889768
#
_entry.id   6b678d08e9f00fe6c4527856d0889768
#
_cell.length_a   1.000
_cell.length_b   1.000
_cell.length_c   1.000
_cell.angle_alpha   90.00
_cell.angle_beta   90.00
_cell.angle_gamma   90.00
#
_symmetry.space_group_name_H-M   'P 1'
#
loop_
_entity.id
_entity.type
_entity.pdbx_description
1 polymer ?
#
loop_
_entity_poly.entity_id
_entity_poly.type
_entity_poly.pdbx_seq_one_letter_code
_entity_poly.pdbx_strand_id
1 'polypeptide(L)'
;LLGNRVNPLFSNTFVFAPHVVSFKPVNNCDMNASFFDKHSIRLIQAPMAGSQNHRLAAAVFLAGGFGSIPAAMLTSEQLQDELSAFQDAIAAEKAKANTKAIQLGVFLPVNVNFFCHTPPTEQLEKEASWRQQLTPLYQAHGIDPQSVGSGLGRAPFSEESLKLMGQFKPAVVSFHFGLPKAEWVQQLKSWGIQIWSSATTVQEAQWLEQQGVDAVIAQGLEAGGHRGMFLSDDLSTQMGCLALLPQICKAVKLPVIAAGGISTAAAVSAAKALGANAVQVGTAFLTSDEATTSALHRQALMSDAAKHTALTNLFSGKPARGIVNKFMRDFGPLNPEAPAFPLATSAVAPLRAAAEAKGQSDYSPLWSGQNASDCQALPAADIAHKLLQGWT
;
A
#
# COMPACT_ATOMS: atom_id res chain seq x y z
N LEU A 1 24.33 72.63 -9.43
CA LEU A 1 23.23 72.60 -10.37
C LEU A 1 23.12 71.27 -10.99
N LEU A 2 22.10 70.55 -10.59
CA LEU A 2 21.88 69.10 -10.72
C LEU A 2 21.33 68.75 -12.13
N GLY A 3 21.96 67.77 -12.79
CA GLY A 3 21.50 67.19 -14.05
C GLY A 3 21.16 65.73 -13.87
N ASN A 4 19.84 65.43 -13.97
CA ASN A 4 19.29 64.07 -13.99
C ASN A 4 19.75 63.31 -15.25
N ARG A 5 20.36 62.14 -15.07
CA ARG A 5 20.50 61.13 -16.14
C ARG A 5 19.53 59.99 -15.88
N VAL A 6 18.58 59.81 -16.79
CA VAL A 6 17.68 58.66 -16.86
C VAL A 6 18.38 57.56 -17.63
N ASN A 7 18.50 56.36 -17.02
CA ASN A 7 18.98 55.15 -17.69
C ASN A 7 17.81 54.48 -18.42
N PRO A 8 17.98 53.98 -19.67
CA PRO A 8 16.96 53.22 -20.37
C PRO A 8 16.95 51.76 -19.92
N LEU A 9 15.76 51.27 -19.63
CA LEU A 9 15.43 49.88 -19.34
C LEU A 9 15.64 48.99 -20.60
N PHE A 10 16.44 47.91 -20.44
CA PHE A 10 16.52 46.85 -21.43
C PHE A 10 15.28 45.97 -21.34
N SER A 11 14.45 45.96 -22.39
CA SER A 11 13.39 44.99 -22.60
C SER A 11 13.99 43.77 -23.31
N ASN A 12 14.24 42.70 -22.57
CA ASN A 12 14.54 41.39 -23.16
C ASN A 12 13.22 40.64 -23.43
N THR A 13 12.76 40.69 -24.66
CA THR A 13 11.69 39.82 -25.17
C THR A 13 12.32 38.48 -25.56
N PHE A 14 12.12 37.45 -24.75
CA PHE A 14 12.44 36.09 -25.13
C PHE A 14 11.35 35.54 -26.05
N VAL A 15 11.68 35.40 -27.31
CA VAL A 15 10.85 34.67 -28.30
C VAL A 15 11.12 33.18 -28.16
N PHE A 16 10.16 32.45 -27.63
CA PHE A 16 10.20 30.99 -27.67
C PHE A 16 9.80 30.49 -29.06
N ALA A 17 10.70 29.83 -29.75
CA ALA A 17 10.38 29.11 -30.98
C ALA A 17 9.54 27.86 -30.63
N PRO A 18 8.46 27.56 -31.36
CA PRO A 18 7.68 26.37 -31.13
C PRO A 18 8.48 25.13 -31.59
N HIS A 19 8.95 24.31 -30.67
CA HIS A 19 9.42 22.97 -31.02
C HIS A 19 8.23 22.11 -31.44
N VAL A 20 8.10 21.90 -32.74
CA VAL A 20 7.20 20.89 -33.31
C VAL A 20 7.76 19.53 -32.94
N VAL A 21 7.17 18.88 -31.95
CA VAL A 21 7.46 17.47 -31.62
C VAL A 21 6.79 16.61 -32.68
N SER A 22 7.59 16.13 -33.62
CA SER A 22 7.19 15.15 -34.63
C SER A 22 6.94 13.82 -33.94
N PHE A 23 5.68 13.42 -33.78
CA PHE A 23 5.31 12.06 -33.39
C PHE A 23 5.61 11.13 -34.57
N LYS A 24 6.67 10.34 -34.49
CA LYS A 24 6.85 9.16 -35.33
C LYS A 24 5.83 8.10 -34.91
N PRO A 25 5.12 7.44 -35.84
CA PRO A 25 4.27 6.31 -35.50
C PRO A 25 5.14 5.18 -34.94
N VAL A 26 4.82 4.69 -33.74
CA VAL A 26 5.47 3.55 -33.11
C VAL A 26 4.96 2.29 -33.82
N ASN A 27 5.67 1.91 -34.91
CA ASN A 27 5.58 0.57 -35.48
C ASN A 27 6.88 -0.14 -35.08
N ASN A 28 6.83 -0.86 -33.99
CA ASN A 28 7.50 -2.14 -33.71
C ASN A 28 7.19 -2.48 -32.25
N CYS A 29 6.51 -3.61 -32.06
CA CYS A 29 6.30 -4.21 -30.75
C CYS A 29 7.69 -4.60 -30.22
N ASP A 30 8.29 -3.76 -29.38
CA ASP A 30 9.53 -4.06 -28.68
C ASP A 30 9.26 -5.26 -27.76
N MET A 31 9.80 -6.43 -28.12
CA MET A 31 9.67 -7.66 -27.32
C MET A 31 10.31 -7.53 -25.92
N ASN A 32 11.00 -6.42 -25.65
CA ASN A 32 11.69 -6.12 -24.41
C ASN A 32 10.96 -5.07 -23.50
N ALA A 33 9.79 -4.56 -23.93
CA ALA A 33 9.06 -3.60 -23.09
C ALA A 33 8.56 -4.26 -21.81
N SER A 34 8.78 -3.62 -20.66
CA SER A 34 8.30 -4.10 -19.36
C SER A 34 6.77 -4.18 -19.33
N PHE A 35 6.21 -4.98 -18.40
CA PHE A 35 4.76 -5.03 -18.16
C PHE A 35 4.18 -3.62 -17.93
N PHE A 36 4.90 -2.76 -17.18
CA PHE A 36 4.51 -1.38 -16.91
C PHE A 36 4.43 -0.52 -18.18
N ASP A 37 5.37 -0.69 -19.12
CA ASP A 37 5.39 0.09 -20.36
C ASP A 37 4.34 -0.40 -21.35
N LYS A 38 4.18 -1.72 -21.49
CA LYS A 38 3.15 -2.33 -22.35
C LYS A 38 1.74 -1.88 -21.97
N HIS A 39 1.48 -1.71 -20.67
CA HIS A 39 0.15 -1.39 -20.16
C HIS A 39 0.04 0.03 -19.62
N SER A 40 1.09 0.86 -19.76
CA SER A 40 1.13 2.25 -19.26
C SER A 40 0.79 2.39 -17.77
N ILE A 41 1.15 1.38 -16.96
CA ILE A 41 0.89 1.39 -15.51
C ILE A 41 1.94 2.28 -14.83
N ARG A 42 1.51 3.40 -14.25
CA ARG A 42 2.39 4.37 -13.56
C ARG A 42 1.97 4.63 -12.10
N LEU A 43 0.71 4.41 -11.79
CA LEU A 43 0.13 4.59 -10.48
C LEU A 43 -0.58 3.30 -10.06
N ILE A 44 -0.22 2.79 -8.89
CA ILE A 44 -0.87 1.63 -8.24
C ILE A 44 -1.49 2.13 -6.94
N GLN A 45 -2.77 1.83 -6.73
CA GLN A 45 -3.39 2.02 -5.43
C GLN A 45 -2.93 0.87 -4.53
N ALA A 46 -2.29 1.22 -3.40
CA ALA A 46 -1.76 0.23 -2.46
C ALA A 46 -2.87 -0.63 -1.85
N PRO A 47 -2.65 -1.93 -1.63
CA PRO A 47 -3.61 -2.76 -0.90
C PRO A 47 -3.69 -2.33 0.57
N MET A 48 -4.89 -1.96 1.05
CA MET A 48 -5.13 -1.40 2.40
C MET A 48 -6.22 -2.19 3.11
N ALA A 49 -5.83 -3.33 3.68
CA ALA A 49 -6.75 -4.27 4.33
C ALA A 49 -7.58 -3.60 5.44
N GLY A 50 -8.90 -3.75 5.38
CA GLY A 50 -9.86 -3.15 6.31
C GLY A 50 -10.24 -1.70 6.03
N SER A 51 -9.65 -1.07 4.98
CA SER A 51 -9.98 0.32 4.61
C SER A 51 -10.44 0.46 3.15
N GLN A 52 -10.61 -0.63 2.44
CA GLN A 52 -11.06 -0.64 1.04
C GLN A 52 -11.78 -1.93 0.65
N ASN A 53 -12.47 -1.85 -0.48
CA ASN A 53 -13.08 -2.97 -1.20
C ASN A 53 -12.90 -2.78 -2.72
N HIS A 54 -13.60 -3.58 -3.55
CA HIS A 54 -13.56 -3.51 -5.01
C HIS A 54 -13.88 -2.11 -5.57
N ARG A 55 -14.71 -1.29 -4.89
CA ARG A 55 -15.11 0.04 -5.39
C ARG A 55 -13.91 0.97 -5.56
N LEU A 56 -13.03 1.02 -4.56
CA LEU A 56 -11.81 1.83 -4.64
C LEU A 56 -10.89 1.33 -5.76
N ALA A 57 -10.68 0.01 -5.85
CA ALA A 57 -9.84 -0.58 -6.89
C ALA A 57 -10.38 -0.29 -8.30
N ALA A 58 -11.71 -0.40 -8.50
CA ALA A 58 -12.37 -0.11 -9.78
C ALA A 58 -12.27 1.37 -10.14
N ALA A 59 -12.53 2.29 -9.19
CA ALA A 59 -12.44 3.74 -9.44
C ALA A 59 -11.03 4.17 -9.86
N VAL A 60 -10.00 3.65 -9.19
CA VAL A 60 -8.61 3.93 -9.57
C VAL A 60 -8.26 3.34 -10.94
N PHE A 61 -8.73 2.12 -11.24
CA PHE A 61 -8.50 1.49 -12.54
C PHE A 61 -9.15 2.30 -13.67
N LEU A 62 -10.38 2.72 -13.52
CA LEU A 62 -11.12 3.51 -14.50
C LEU A 62 -10.50 4.90 -14.72
N ALA A 63 -9.79 5.43 -13.72
CA ALA A 63 -9.04 6.69 -13.80
C ALA A 63 -7.63 6.54 -14.45
N GLY A 64 -7.27 5.36 -14.95
CA GLY A 64 -5.96 5.09 -15.58
C GLY A 64 -4.84 4.69 -14.61
N GLY A 65 -5.15 4.46 -13.34
CA GLY A 65 -4.27 3.80 -12.38
C GLY A 65 -4.44 2.28 -12.39
N PHE A 66 -3.85 1.59 -11.42
CA PHE A 66 -3.97 0.14 -11.24
C PHE A 66 -4.46 -0.16 -9.82
N GLY A 67 -5.69 -0.69 -9.71
CA GLY A 67 -6.33 -0.98 -8.44
C GLY A 67 -5.77 -2.23 -7.77
N SER A 68 -5.87 -2.28 -6.44
CA SER A 68 -5.51 -3.47 -5.66
C SER A 68 -6.65 -3.93 -4.76
N ILE A 69 -6.78 -5.24 -4.56
CA ILE A 69 -7.67 -5.88 -3.60
C ILE A 69 -6.82 -6.58 -2.53
N PRO A 70 -6.90 -6.17 -1.24
CA PRO A 70 -6.18 -6.81 -0.15
C PRO A 70 -6.92 -8.04 0.36
N ALA A 71 -6.36 -9.23 0.22
CA ALA A 71 -6.96 -10.49 0.65
C ALA A 71 -6.67 -10.86 2.12
N ALA A 72 -5.71 -10.17 2.77
CA ALA A 72 -5.17 -10.59 4.07
C ALA A 72 -6.20 -10.69 5.23
N MET A 73 -7.38 -10.08 5.10
CA MET A 73 -8.44 -10.09 6.10
C MET A 73 -9.76 -10.70 5.57
N LEU A 74 -9.76 -11.23 4.36
CA LEU A 74 -10.94 -11.80 3.71
C LEU A 74 -10.93 -13.32 3.82
N THR A 75 -12.08 -13.92 4.01
CA THR A 75 -12.27 -15.36 3.75
C THR A 75 -12.21 -15.62 2.25
N SER A 76 -12.05 -16.88 1.84
CA SER A 76 -12.05 -17.25 0.42
C SER A 76 -13.35 -16.82 -0.29
N GLU A 77 -14.47 -16.93 0.39
CA GLU A 77 -15.80 -16.54 -0.08
C GLU A 77 -15.90 -15.01 -0.27
N GLN A 78 -15.48 -14.24 0.75
CA GLN A 78 -15.41 -12.79 0.66
C GLN A 78 -14.47 -12.30 -0.44
N LEU A 79 -13.33 -12.96 -0.64
CA LEU A 79 -12.41 -12.62 -1.72
C LEU A 79 -13.02 -12.90 -3.09
N GLN A 80 -13.74 -14.02 -3.24
CA GLN A 80 -14.48 -14.35 -4.45
C GLN A 80 -15.54 -13.27 -4.76
N ASP A 81 -16.29 -12.83 -3.76
CA ASP A 81 -17.31 -11.79 -3.91
C ASP A 81 -16.68 -10.45 -4.34
N GLU A 82 -15.57 -10.05 -3.71
CA GLU A 82 -14.86 -8.82 -4.07
C GLU A 82 -14.30 -8.85 -5.50
N LEU A 83 -13.78 -9.99 -5.96
CA LEU A 83 -13.26 -10.16 -7.32
C LEU A 83 -14.40 -10.14 -8.35
N SER A 84 -15.52 -10.80 -8.06
CA SER A 84 -16.72 -10.78 -8.91
C SER A 84 -17.29 -9.37 -9.02
N ALA A 85 -17.47 -8.68 -7.89
CA ALA A 85 -17.98 -7.31 -7.86
C ALA A 85 -17.04 -6.31 -8.57
N PHE A 86 -15.73 -6.50 -8.50
CA PHE A 86 -14.76 -5.72 -9.27
C PHE A 86 -14.94 -5.94 -10.77
N GLN A 87 -15.09 -7.21 -11.21
CA GLN A 87 -15.31 -7.57 -12.60
C GLN A 87 -16.57 -6.93 -13.15
N ASP A 88 -17.68 -7.00 -12.39
CA ASP A 88 -18.98 -6.42 -12.77
C ASP A 88 -18.92 -4.89 -12.84
N ALA A 89 -18.26 -4.24 -11.89
CA ALA A 89 -18.08 -2.79 -11.88
C ALA A 89 -17.35 -2.28 -13.12
N ILE A 90 -16.27 -2.97 -13.53
CA ILE A 90 -15.51 -2.60 -14.73
C ILE A 90 -16.32 -2.87 -15.99
N ALA A 91 -17.03 -4.00 -16.06
CA ALA A 91 -17.86 -4.35 -17.23
C ALA A 91 -18.97 -3.33 -17.43
N ALA A 92 -19.64 -2.90 -16.34
CA ALA A 92 -20.70 -1.90 -16.39
C ALA A 92 -20.20 -0.54 -16.93
N GLU A 93 -19.02 -0.08 -16.49
CA GLU A 93 -18.46 1.19 -16.95
C GLU A 93 -17.92 1.11 -18.38
N LYS A 94 -17.32 -0.01 -18.78
CA LYS A 94 -16.90 -0.23 -20.19
C LYS A 94 -18.08 -0.18 -21.15
N ALA A 95 -19.25 -0.66 -20.72
CA ALA A 95 -20.48 -0.61 -21.52
C ALA A 95 -21.03 0.83 -21.69
N LYS A 96 -20.77 1.72 -20.73
CA LYS A 96 -21.26 3.11 -20.76
C LYS A 96 -20.36 4.08 -21.52
N ALA A 97 -19.06 3.81 -21.62
CA ALA A 97 -18.09 4.79 -22.10
C ALA A 97 -17.05 4.19 -23.05
N ASN A 98 -16.64 5.03 -24.05
CA ASN A 98 -15.42 4.85 -24.83
C ASN A 98 -14.15 5.08 -23.98
N THR A 99 -14.04 4.40 -22.83
CA THR A 99 -12.94 4.61 -21.90
C THR A 99 -11.62 4.03 -22.40
N LYS A 100 -10.54 4.83 -22.32
CA LYS A 100 -9.14 4.40 -22.52
C LYS A 100 -8.60 3.54 -21.37
N ALA A 101 -9.45 2.68 -20.77
CA ALA A 101 -9.01 1.81 -19.68
C ALA A 101 -7.89 0.86 -20.17
N ILE A 102 -6.93 0.58 -19.28
CA ILE A 102 -5.84 -0.35 -19.51
C ILE A 102 -6.41 -1.70 -19.96
N GLN A 103 -5.95 -2.20 -21.11
CA GLN A 103 -6.39 -3.50 -21.63
C GLN A 103 -5.33 -4.55 -21.31
N LEU A 104 -5.70 -5.57 -20.54
CA LEU A 104 -4.84 -6.68 -20.12
C LEU A 104 -5.27 -8.02 -20.73
N GLY A 105 -6.03 -7.99 -21.84
CA GLY A 105 -6.49 -9.18 -22.55
C GLY A 105 -7.47 -9.99 -21.70
N VAL A 106 -7.14 -11.25 -21.45
CA VAL A 106 -7.99 -12.21 -20.70
C VAL A 106 -7.86 -12.08 -19.18
N PHE A 107 -6.92 -11.26 -18.68
CA PHE A 107 -6.69 -11.08 -17.26
C PHE A 107 -7.64 -10.06 -16.65
N LEU A 108 -8.05 -10.34 -15.40
CA LEU A 108 -8.76 -9.36 -14.58
C LEU A 108 -7.76 -8.24 -14.20
N PRO A 109 -7.99 -6.97 -14.58
CA PRO A 109 -6.98 -5.91 -14.48
C PRO A 109 -6.86 -5.35 -13.03
N VAL A 110 -6.45 -6.19 -12.14
CA VAL A 110 -6.31 -5.89 -10.70
C VAL A 110 -5.08 -6.58 -10.13
N ASN A 111 -4.52 -5.97 -9.09
CA ASN A 111 -3.57 -6.59 -8.18
C ASN A 111 -4.30 -7.22 -7.01
N VAL A 112 -4.13 -8.51 -6.74
CA VAL A 112 -4.61 -9.17 -5.53
C VAL A 112 -3.44 -9.38 -4.58
N ASN A 113 -3.55 -8.83 -3.36
CA ASN A 113 -2.44 -8.84 -2.42
C ASN A 113 -2.66 -9.82 -1.26
N PHE A 114 -1.63 -10.60 -0.95
CA PHE A 114 -1.61 -11.56 0.14
C PHE A 114 -0.41 -11.36 1.07
N PHE A 115 -0.56 -11.84 2.30
CA PHE A 115 0.55 -11.98 3.23
C PHE A 115 1.18 -13.36 3.12
N CYS A 116 2.52 -13.44 3.33
CA CYS A 116 3.30 -14.68 3.30
C CYS A 116 4.09 -14.92 4.59
N HIS A 117 3.61 -14.34 5.71
CA HIS A 117 4.24 -14.58 7.00
C HIS A 117 4.18 -16.06 7.38
N THR A 118 5.21 -16.54 8.06
CA THR A 118 5.18 -17.84 8.73
C THR A 118 4.29 -17.72 9.97
N PRO A 119 3.26 -18.57 10.13
CA PRO A 119 2.48 -18.58 11.36
C PRO A 119 3.41 -18.79 12.56
N PRO A 120 3.27 -17.98 13.62
CA PRO A 120 4.12 -18.14 14.80
C PRO A 120 3.78 -19.47 15.50
N THR A 121 4.76 -20.05 16.19
CA THR A 121 4.50 -21.08 17.18
C THR A 121 3.63 -20.49 18.29
N GLU A 122 2.85 -21.35 18.97
CA GLU A 122 2.04 -20.93 20.11
C GLU A 122 2.90 -20.18 21.14
N GLN A 123 2.41 -19.02 21.58
CA GLN A 123 3.07 -18.17 22.57
C GLN A 123 2.15 -17.95 23.78
N LEU A 124 1.55 -19.03 24.28
CA LEU A 124 0.51 -18.97 25.32
C LEU A 124 0.90 -18.15 26.54
N GLU A 125 2.13 -18.29 27.03
CA GLU A 125 2.62 -17.53 28.18
C GLU A 125 2.75 -16.04 27.84
N LYS A 126 3.31 -15.72 26.68
CA LYS A 126 3.46 -14.32 26.24
C LYS A 126 2.11 -13.66 25.97
N GLU A 127 1.19 -14.39 25.36
CA GLU A 127 -0.18 -13.91 25.15
C GLU A 127 -0.92 -13.69 26.48
N ALA A 128 -0.74 -14.58 27.47
CA ALA A 128 -1.31 -14.44 28.80
C ALA A 128 -0.72 -13.21 29.54
N SER A 129 0.61 -13.07 29.53
CA SER A 129 1.31 -11.90 30.07
C SER A 129 0.82 -10.60 29.45
N TRP A 130 0.69 -10.57 28.12
CA TRP A 130 0.19 -9.40 27.39
C TRP A 130 -1.24 -9.04 27.79
N ARG A 131 -2.16 -10.02 27.85
CA ARG A 131 -3.53 -9.80 28.33
C ARG A 131 -3.56 -9.32 29.79
N GLN A 132 -2.66 -9.83 30.64
CA GLN A 132 -2.55 -9.38 32.03
C GLN A 132 -2.15 -7.90 32.09
N GLN A 133 -1.20 -7.44 31.29
CA GLN A 133 -0.82 -6.03 31.23
C GLN A 133 -1.97 -5.14 30.74
N LEU A 134 -2.85 -5.65 29.88
CA LEU A 134 -4.01 -4.92 29.37
C LEU A 134 -5.22 -4.98 30.32
N THR A 135 -5.19 -5.79 31.38
CA THR A 135 -6.31 -5.97 32.33
C THR A 135 -6.87 -4.67 32.90
N PRO A 136 -6.05 -3.68 33.32
CA PRO A 136 -6.59 -2.39 33.80
C PRO A 136 -7.41 -1.66 32.72
N LEU A 137 -7.01 -1.78 31.45
CA LEU A 137 -7.75 -1.19 30.33
C LEU A 137 -9.06 -1.92 30.07
N TYR A 138 -9.06 -3.25 30.13
CA TYR A 138 -10.30 -4.04 30.02
C TYR A 138 -11.31 -3.65 31.08
N GLN A 139 -10.88 -3.56 32.34
CA GLN A 139 -11.72 -3.15 33.46
C GLN A 139 -12.29 -1.73 33.29
N ALA A 140 -11.47 -0.78 32.82
CA ALA A 140 -11.90 0.59 32.57
C ALA A 140 -12.94 0.70 31.45
N HIS A 141 -12.97 -0.27 30.54
CA HIS A 141 -13.94 -0.35 29.45
C HIS A 141 -15.08 -1.35 29.68
N GLY A 142 -15.16 -1.97 30.87
CA GLY A 142 -16.20 -2.94 31.24
C GLY A 142 -16.08 -4.27 30.47
N ILE A 143 -14.88 -4.63 30.06
CA ILE A 143 -14.58 -5.88 29.36
C ILE A 143 -14.11 -6.91 30.40
N ASP A 144 -14.73 -8.10 30.40
CA ASP A 144 -14.24 -9.22 31.21
C ASP A 144 -12.93 -9.75 30.61
N PRO A 145 -11.80 -9.67 31.34
CA PRO A 145 -10.52 -10.17 30.84
C PRO A 145 -10.53 -11.66 30.47
N GLN A 146 -11.39 -12.47 31.08
CA GLN A 146 -11.52 -13.89 30.81
C GLN A 146 -12.26 -14.19 29.50
N SER A 147 -13.06 -13.23 29.02
CA SER A 147 -13.75 -13.33 27.72
C SER A 147 -12.85 -13.06 26.52
N VAL A 148 -11.64 -12.51 26.76
CA VAL A 148 -10.69 -12.16 25.70
C VAL A 148 -9.99 -13.42 25.19
N GLY A 149 -10.46 -13.93 24.06
CA GLY A 149 -9.92 -15.14 23.43
C GLY A 149 -8.52 -14.97 22.80
N SER A 150 -7.90 -16.09 22.51
CA SER A 150 -6.80 -16.17 21.55
C SER A 150 -7.41 -16.25 20.14
N GLY A 151 -6.90 -15.49 19.20
CA GLY A 151 -7.38 -15.53 17.80
C GLY A 151 -6.25 -15.88 16.86
N LEU A 152 -6.55 -16.65 15.83
CA LEU A 152 -5.59 -17.03 14.78
C LEU A 152 -5.17 -15.85 13.89
N GLY A 153 -5.81 -14.69 14.02
CA GLY A 153 -5.45 -13.48 13.29
C GLY A 153 -5.57 -13.63 11.77
N ARG A 154 -4.57 -13.14 11.04
CA ARG A 154 -4.53 -13.15 9.57
C ARG A 154 -3.90 -14.46 9.07
N ALA A 155 -4.54 -15.09 8.06
CA ALA A 155 -3.97 -16.25 7.39
C ALA A 155 -3.00 -15.83 6.28
N PRO A 156 -1.87 -16.53 6.09
CA PRO A 156 -1.03 -16.36 4.91
C PRO A 156 -1.69 -16.96 3.66
N PHE A 157 -1.09 -16.68 2.49
CA PHE A 157 -1.50 -17.27 1.22
C PHE A 157 -1.65 -18.80 1.32
N SER A 158 -2.76 -19.33 0.85
CA SER A 158 -3.14 -20.74 1.00
C SER A 158 -3.44 -21.42 -0.34
N GLU A 159 -3.67 -22.72 -0.31
CA GLU A 159 -4.08 -23.50 -1.48
C GLU A 159 -5.45 -23.03 -2.02
N GLU A 160 -6.38 -22.67 -1.14
CA GLU A 160 -7.67 -22.10 -1.53
C GLU A 160 -7.46 -20.74 -2.25
N SER A 161 -6.57 -19.90 -1.73
CA SER A 161 -6.19 -18.64 -2.40
C SER A 161 -5.62 -18.91 -3.79
N LEU A 162 -4.74 -19.90 -3.92
CA LEU A 162 -4.17 -20.30 -5.22
C LEU A 162 -5.26 -20.73 -6.19
N LYS A 163 -6.22 -21.55 -5.76
CA LYS A 163 -7.36 -21.99 -6.60
C LYS A 163 -8.18 -20.81 -7.10
N LEU A 164 -8.48 -19.83 -6.24
CA LEU A 164 -9.19 -18.60 -6.62
C LEU A 164 -8.40 -17.79 -7.66
N MET A 165 -7.08 -17.65 -7.50
CA MET A 165 -6.24 -16.95 -8.48
C MET A 165 -6.27 -17.66 -9.85
N GLY A 166 -6.35 -18.99 -9.88
CA GLY A 166 -6.51 -19.76 -11.12
C GLY A 166 -7.85 -19.54 -11.81
N GLN A 167 -8.92 -19.31 -11.04
CA GLN A 167 -10.26 -19.04 -11.56
C GLN A 167 -10.38 -17.61 -12.13
N PHE A 168 -10.00 -16.61 -11.34
CA PHE A 168 -10.17 -15.20 -11.69
C PHE A 168 -9.05 -14.64 -12.59
N LYS A 169 -7.88 -15.25 -12.57
CA LYS A 169 -6.69 -14.82 -13.32
C LYS A 169 -6.44 -13.31 -13.21
N PRO A 170 -6.19 -12.77 -12.00
CA PRO A 170 -5.80 -11.38 -11.87
C PRO A 170 -4.50 -11.14 -12.65
N ALA A 171 -4.33 -9.94 -13.19
CA ALA A 171 -3.12 -9.60 -13.92
C ALA A 171 -1.88 -9.65 -13.03
N VAL A 172 -2.06 -9.34 -11.73
CA VAL A 172 -1.00 -9.32 -10.73
C VAL A 172 -1.46 -10.01 -9.46
N VAL A 173 -0.60 -10.83 -8.89
CA VAL A 173 -0.66 -11.25 -7.49
C VAL A 173 0.56 -10.66 -6.79
N SER A 174 0.33 -9.86 -5.75
CA SER A 174 1.42 -9.29 -4.96
C SER A 174 1.49 -9.90 -3.56
N PHE A 175 2.71 -9.97 -3.05
CA PHE A 175 2.99 -10.56 -1.75
C PHE A 175 3.63 -9.56 -0.79
N HIS A 176 3.34 -9.74 0.49
CA HIS A 176 3.93 -8.98 1.58
C HIS A 176 4.48 -9.95 2.62
N PHE A 177 5.65 -9.67 3.21
CA PHE A 177 6.40 -10.57 4.08
C PHE A 177 7.04 -11.76 3.34
N GLY A 178 7.69 -11.51 2.21
CA GLY A 178 8.34 -12.51 1.38
C GLY A 178 7.43 -13.12 0.32
N LEU A 179 7.56 -14.42 0.09
CA LEU A 179 6.83 -15.18 -0.93
C LEU A 179 6.21 -16.46 -0.33
N PRO A 180 5.17 -17.02 -0.95
CA PRO A 180 4.66 -18.33 -0.60
C PRO A 180 5.62 -19.44 -1.10
N LYS A 181 5.20 -20.70 -1.02
CA LYS A 181 5.94 -21.85 -1.53
C LYS A 181 6.32 -21.67 -3.00
N ALA A 182 7.52 -22.08 -3.37
CA ALA A 182 8.06 -21.91 -4.73
C ALA A 182 7.17 -22.53 -5.82
N GLU A 183 6.58 -23.71 -5.54
CA GLU A 183 5.65 -24.37 -6.46
C GLU A 183 4.39 -23.52 -6.74
N TRP A 184 3.91 -22.79 -5.76
CA TRP A 184 2.74 -21.89 -5.94
C TRP A 184 3.10 -20.65 -6.76
N VAL A 185 4.30 -20.10 -6.57
CA VAL A 185 4.82 -19.01 -7.41
C VAL A 185 4.93 -19.48 -8.86
N GLN A 186 5.51 -20.66 -9.09
CA GLN A 186 5.62 -21.25 -10.43
C GLN A 186 4.25 -21.50 -11.07
N GLN A 187 3.28 -21.99 -10.29
CA GLN A 187 1.92 -22.23 -10.77
C GLN A 187 1.24 -20.93 -11.20
N LEU A 188 1.31 -19.87 -10.39
CA LEU A 188 0.79 -18.54 -10.74
C LEU A 188 1.43 -18.02 -12.05
N LYS A 189 2.74 -18.13 -12.17
CA LYS A 189 3.47 -17.72 -13.38
C LYS A 189 3.10 -18.56 -14.60
N SER A 190 2.83 -19.85 -14.44
CA SER A 190 2.39 -20.72 -15.53
C SER A 190 1.03 -20.30 -16.11
N TRP A 191 0.21 -19.63 -15.32
CA TRP A 191 -1.05 -19.01 -15.76
C TRP A 191 -0.87 -17.62 -16.38
N GLY A 192 0.37 -17.09 -16.43
CA GLY A 192 0.70 -15.76 -16.97
C GLY A 192 0.46 -14.61 -16.00
N ILE A 193 0.23 -14.90 -14.72
CA ILE A 193 0.01 -13.89 -13.67
C ILE A 193 1.37 -13.29 -13.28
N GLN A 194 1.45 -11.96 -13.21
CA GLN A 194 2.64 -11.24 -12.74
C GLN A 194 2.76 -11.36 -11.21
N ILE A 195 3.97 -11.62 -10.74
CA ILE A 195 4.28 -11.75 -9.32
C ILE A 195 5.08 -10.55 -8.85
N TRP A 196 4.50 -9.76 -7.93
CA TRP A 196 5.20 -8.65 -7.29
C TRP A 196 5.39 -8.93 -5.81
N SER A 197 6.45 -8.39 -5.20
CA SER A 197 6.61 -8.48 -3.73
C SER A 197 7.30 -7.26 -3.15
N SER A 198 7.00 -6.98 -1.86
CA SER A 198 7.57 -5.84 -1.15
C SER A 198 8.96 -6.16 -0.62
N ALA A 199 9.90 -5.23 -0.82
CA ALA A 199 11.21 -5.23 -0.21
C ALA A 199 11.42 -3.93 0.59
N THR A 200 12.00 -4.04 1.78
CA THR A 200 12.33 -2.93 2.67
C THR A 200 13.83 -2.67 2.74
N THR A 201 14.62 -3.57 2.17
CA THR A 201 16.08 -3.50 2.06
C THR A 201 16.55 -3.95 0.67
N VAL A 202 17.79 -3.61 0.33
CA VAL A 202 18.42 -4.06 -0.93
C VAL A 202 18.56 -5.57 -0.96
N GLN A 203 18.91 -6.19 0.17
CA GLN A 203 19.07 -7.63 0.29
C GLN A 203 17.75 -8.36 0.03
N GLU A 204 16.64 -7.84 0.55
CA GLU A 204 15.32 -8.40 0.26
C GLU A 204 14.96 -8.30 -1.24
N ALA A 205 15.28 -7.18 -1.89
CA ALA A 205 15.04 -7.00 -3.32
C ALA A 205 15.85 -7.99 -4.16
N GLN A 206 17.13 -8.19 -3.86
CA GLN A 206 17.99 -9.16 -4.52
C GLN A 206 17.50 -10.61 -4.31
N TRP A 207 17.07 -10.93 -3.08
CA TRP A 207 16.49 -12.24 -2.80
C TRP A 207 15.21 -12.46 -3.63
N LEU A 208 14.31 -11.48 -3.69
CA LEU A 208 13.09 -11.56 -4.51
C LEU A 208 13.39 -11.77 -6.00
N GLU A 209 14.39 -11.06 -6.54
CA GLU A 209 14.85 -11.27 -7.93
C GLU A 209 15.32 -12.71 -8.15
N GLN A 210 16.11 -13.27 -7.23
CA GLN A 210 16.57 -14.64 -7.29
C GLN A 210 15.43 -15.67 -7.22
N GLN A 211 14.34 -15.35 -6.50
CA GLN A 211 13.13 -16.18 -6.46
C GLN A 211 12.23 -16.01 -7.68
N GLY A 212 12.59 -15.13 -8.63
CA GLY A 212 11.92 -15.00 -9.91
C GLY A 212 10.63 -14.21 -9.88
N VAL A 213 10.47 -13.21 -9.00
CA VAL A 213 9.36 -12.24 -9.09
C VAL A 213 9.49 -11.39 -10.35
N ASP A 214 8.42 -10.75 -10.77
CA ASP A 214 8.37 -9.93 -12.00
C ASP A 214 8.54 -8.43 -11.72
N ALA A 215 8.33 -7.97 -10.47
CA ALA A 215 8.67 -6.62 -10.01
C ALA A 215 8.85 -6.58 -8.50
N VAL A 216 9.61 -5.59 -8.04
CA VAL A 216 9.86 -5.32 -6.62
C VAL A 216 9.15 -4.04 -6.19
N ILE A 217 8.42 -4.08 -5.07
CA ILE A 217 7.84 -2.90 -4.42
C ILE A 217 8.83 -2.41 -3.36
N ALA A 218 9.57 -1.35 -3.66
CA ALA A 218 10.50 -0.71 -2.74
C ALA A 218 9.73 0.08 -1.68
N GLN A 219 9.52 -0.53 -0.51
CA GLN A 219 8.76 0.07 0.56
C GLN A 219 9.65 0.92 1.47
N GLY A 220 9.64 2.23 1.29
CA GLY A 220 10.33 3.20 2.15
C GLY A 220 9.77 3.22 3.58
N LEU A 221 10.59 3.67 4.53
CA LEU A 221 10.25 3.73 5.96
C LEU A 221 9.03 4.64 6.24
N GLU A 222 8.74 5.56 5.34
CA GLU A 222 7.60 6.49 5.42
C GLU A 222 6.24 5.81 5.19
N ALA A 223 6.22 4.60 4.62
CA ALA A 223 4.99 3.91 4.26
C ALA A 223 4.12 3.62 5.49
N GLY A 224 2.80 3.82 5.36
CA GLY A 224 1.80 3.43 6.35
C GLY A 224 1.55 1.92 6.37
N GLY A 225 0.99 1.44 7.50
CA GLY A 225 0.73 0.02 7.70
C GLY A 225 2.01 -0.78 7.96
N HIS A 226 1.91 -2.10 7.80
CA HIS A 226 2.99 -3.03 8.14
C HIS A 226 4.25 -2.82 7.30
N ARG A 227 5.41 -2.90 7.97
CA ARG A 227 6.69 -3.05 7.29
C ARG A 227 6.75 -4.42 6.62
N GLY A 228 7.05 -4.44 5.32
CA GLY A 228 7.13 -5.67 4.52
C GLY A 228 8.36 -6.55 4.78
N MET A 229 9.17 -6.22 5.77
CA MET A 229 10.43 -6.89 6.11
C MET A 229 10.24 -8.38 6.40
N PHE A 230 11.16 -9.22 5.89
CA PHE A 230 11.04 -10.67 6.01
C PHE A 230 12.39 -11.42 6.14
N LEU A 231 13.52 -10.82 5.76
CA LEU A 231 14.85 -11.41 5.98
C LEU A 231 15.45 -11.05 7.33
N SER A 232 15.00 -9.96 7.93
CA SER A 232 15.46 -9.49 9.24
C SER A 232 14.33 -8.75 9.96
N ASP A 233 14.29 -8.85 11.29
CA ASP A 233 13.40 -8.05 12.14
C ASP A 233 14.10 -6.80 12.72
N ASP A 234 15.35 -6.51 12.30
CA ASP A 234 16.11 -5.35 12.73
C ASP A 234 15.64 -4.08 12.03
N LEU A 235 14.93 -3.22 12.78
CA LEU A 235 14.43 -1.94 12.29
C LEU A 235 15.52 -0.93 11.93
N SER A 236 16.76 -1.10 12.40
CA SER A 236 17.87 -0.22 12.07
C SER A 236 18.29 -0.35 10.60
N THR A 237 17.91 -1.44 9.92
CA THR A 237 18.17 -1.66 8.48
C THR A 237 17.20 -0.91 7.57
N GLN A 238 16.15 -0.32 8.13
CA GLN A 238 15.07 0.30 7.34
C GLN A 238 15.46 1.69 6.87
N MET A 239 15.20 1.97 5.60
CA MET A 239 15.54 3.23 4.94
C MET A 239 14.29 3.97 4.44
N GLY A 240 14.37 5.30 4.38
CA GLY A 240 13.38 6.12 3.69
C GLY A 240 13.40 5.87 2.17
N CYS A 241 12.27 6.14 1.51
CA CYS A 241 12.08 5.87 0.07
C CYS A 241 13.16 6.54 -0.79
N LEU A 242 13.53 7.78 -0.47
CA LEU A 242 14.55 8.55 -1.20
C LEU A 242 15.93 7.86 -1.19
N ALA A 243 16.28 7.17 -0.11
CA ALA A 243 17.53 6.45 0.01
C ALA A 243 17.44 5.01 -0.51
N LEU A 244 16.31 4.32 -0.27
CA LEU A 244 16.10 2.92 -0.61
C LEU A 244 15.95 2.72 -2.12
N LEU A 245 15.10 3.51 -2.76
CA LEU A 245 14.69 3.34 -4.16
C LEU A 245 15.88 3.29 -5.13
N PRO A 246 16.81 4.28 -5.16
CA PRO A 246 17.92 4.26 -6.10
C PRO A 246 18.92 3.12 -5.83
N GLN A 247 19.03 2.65 -4.59
CA GLN A 247 19.87 1.50 -4.25
C GLN A 247 19.26 0.20 -4.79
N ILE A 248 17.95 0.00 -4.64
CA ILE A 248 17.26 -1.17 -5.22
C ILE A 248 17.34 -1.12 -6.74
N CYS A 249 17.06 0.02 -7.39
CA CYS A 249 17.14 0.17 -8.85
C CYS A 249 18.52 -0.17 -9.43
N LYS A 250 19.59 0.04 -8.66
CA LYS A 250 20.97 -0.37 -9.07
C LYS A 250 21.25 -1.84 -8.80
N ALA A 251 20.61 -2.44 -7.81
CA ALA A 251 20.93 -3.77 -7.33
C ALA A 251 20.18 -4.89 -8.04
N VAL A 252 19.03 -4.59 -8.67
CA VAL A 252 18.20 -5.55 -9.38
C VAL A 252 17.95 -5.09 -10.82
N LYS A 253 17.64 -6.06 -11.73
CA LYS A 253 17.27 -5.79 -13.12
C LYS A 253 15.76 -5.70 -13.33
N LEU A 254 14.99 -6.04 -12.31
CA LEU A 254 13.54 -6.03 -12.34
C LEU A 254 12.99 -4.59 -12.30
N PRO A 255 11.78 -4.37 -12.83
CA PRO A 255 11.03 -3.15 -12.58
C PRO A 255 10.85 -2.90 -11.08
N VAL A 256 11.00 -1.63 -10.66
CA VAL A 256 10.87 -1.22 -9.26
C VAL A 256 9.71 -0.25 -9.11
N ILE A 257 8.84 -0.55 -8.15
CA ILE A 257 7.68 0.25 -7.77
C ILE A 257 8.01 0.99 -6.48
N ALA A 258 7.99 2.32 -6.48
CA ALA A 258 8.25 3.11 -5.27
C ALA A 258 7.01 3.16 -4.38
N ALA A 259 7.16 2.90 -3.07
CA ALA A 259 6.07 2.98 -2.09
C ALA A 259 6.54 3.64 -0.80
N GLY A 260 5.74 4.55 -0.25
CA GLY A 260 6.01 5.27 0.99
C GLY A 260 6.27 6.76 0.81
N GLY A 261 5.55 7.59 1.55
CA GLY A 261 5.69 9.05 1.53
C GLY A 261 5.15 9.77 0.27
N ILE A 262 4.59 9.04 -0.69
CA ILE A 262 4.13 9.57 -1.98
C ILE A 262 2.65 9.94 -1.86
N SER A 263 2.32 11.25 -1.94
CA SER A 263 0.95 11.76 -1.87
C SER A 263 0.69 12.92 -2.85
N THR A 264 1.70 13.38 -3.60
CA THR A 264 1.60 14.51 -4.53
C THR A 264 2.22 14.19 -5.89
N ALA A 265 1.86 14.95 -6.92
CA ALA A 265 2.48 14.89 -8.24
C ALA A 265 4.01 15.09 -8.17
N ALA A 266 4.47 16.02 -7.33
CA ALA A 266 5.90 16.28 -7.15
C ALA A 266 6.64 15.05 -6.58
N ALA A 267 6.02 14.34 -5.60
CA ALA A 267 6.59 13.11 -5.07
C ALA A 267 6.61 11.97 -6.11
N VAL A 268 5.60 11.89 -6.97
CA VAL A 268 5.58 10.96 -8.12
C VAL A 268 6.72 11.27 -9.09
N SER A 269 6.92 12.55 -9.45
CA SER A 269 8.04 12.99 -10.32
C SER A 269 9.40 12.66 -9.71
N ALA A 270 9.54 12.85 -8.40
CA ALA A 270 10.78 12.50 -7.68
C ALA A 270 11.06 10.99 -7.71
N ALA A 271 10.04 10.16 -7.48
CA ALA A 271 10.18 8.70 -7.57
C ALA A 271 10.59 8.25 -9.00
N LYS A 272 9.97 8.82 -10.05
CA LYS A 272 10.35 8.59 -11.45
C LYS A 272 11.82 8.97 -11.70
N ALA A 273 12.25 10.15 -11.24
CA ALA A 273 13.63 10.61 -11.39
C ALA A 273 14.66 9.72 -10.66
N LEU A 274 14.26 9.05 -9.58
CA LEU A 274 15.07 8.09 -8.83
C LEU A 274 15.10 6.69 -9.44
N GLY A 275 14.39 6.45 -10.56
CA GLY A 275 14.44 5.21 -11.31
C GLY A 275 13.21 4.29 -11.12
N ALA A 276 12.15 4.73 -10.45
CA ALA A 276 10.92 3.93 -10.35
C ALA A 276 10.25 3.72 -11.72
N ASN A 277 9.70 2.54 -11.95
CA ASN A 277 8.86 2.22 -13.11
C ASN A 277 7.37 2.59 -12.87
N ALA A 278 6.96 2.62 -11.62
CA ALA A 278 5.64 3.05 -11.15
C ALA A 278 5.71 3.47 -9.69
N VAL A 279 4.64 4.10 -9.17
CA VAL A 279 4.46 4.38 -7.75
C VAL A 279 3.28 3.62 -7.18
N GLN A 280 3.39 3.18 -5.92
CA GLN A 280 2.29 2.59 -5.16
C GLN A 280 1.91 3.51 -4.01
N VAL A 281 0.67 4.01 -4.02
CA VAL A 281 0.17 5.03 -3.10
C VAL A 281 -0.96 4.47 -2.25
N GLY A 282 -0.87 4.63 -0.92
CA GLY A 282 -1.88 4.16 0.03
C GLY A 282 -2.60 5.31 0.72
N THR A 283 -1.91 6.01 1.62
CA THR A 283 -2.51 6.97 2.56
C THR A 283 -3.38 8.03 1.89
N ALA A 284 -2.97 8.54 0.72
CA ALA A 284 -3.77 9.53 -0.03
C ALA A 284 -5.15 8.99 -0.45
N PHE A 285 -5.31 7.69 -0.64
CA PHE A 285 -6.59 7.07 -0.98
C PHE A 285 -7.46 6.72 0.23
N LEU A 286 -6.95 6.76 1.47
CA LEU A 286 -7.72 6.42 2.67
C LEU A 286 -8.89 7.39 2.93
N THR A 287 -8.81 8.62 2.43
CA THR A 287 -9.86 9.63 2.58
C THR A 287 -10.75 9.74 1.34
N SER A 288 -10.54 8.92 0.30
CA SER A 288 -11.38 8.93 -0.90
C SER A 288 -12.81 8.47 -0.62
N ASP A 289 -13.76 8.89 -1.46
CA ASP A 289 -15.18 8.58 -1.30
C ASP A 289 -15.45 7.06 -1.37
N GLU A 290 -14.66 6.32 -2.17
CA GLU A 290 -14.80 4.89 -2.37
C GLU A 290 -14.09 4.04 -1.31
N ALA A 291 -13.23 4.64 -0.46
CA ALA A 291 -12.59 3.92 0.63
C ALA A 291 -13.59 3.58 1.74
N THR A 292 -13.39 2.44 2.40
CA THR A 292 -14.19 2.00 3.55
C THR A 292 -13.56 2.39 4.89
N THR A 293 -12.61 3.32 4.87
CA THR A 293 -11.94 3.86 6.05
C THR A 293 -12.95 4.40 7.05
N SER A 294 -12.85 4.00 8.32
CA SER A 294 -13.80 4.41 9.37
C SER A 294 -13.81 5.94 9.58
N ALA A 295 -14.92 6.47 10.06
CA ALA A 295 -15.06 7.91 10.33
C ALA A 295 -13.97 8.44 11.28
N LEU A 296 -13.65 7.68 12.33
CA LEU A 296 -12.61 8.03 13.30
C LEU A 296 -11.21 8.07 12.65
N HIS A 297 -10.92 7.13 11.75
CA HIS A 297 -9.64 7.12 11.04
C HIS A 297 -9.55 8.27 10.03
N ARG A 298 -10.64 8.56 9.27
CA ARG A 298 -10.70 9.74 8.38
C ARG A 298 -10.50 11.03 9.17
N GLN A 299 -11.17 11.18 10.33
CA GLN A 299 -11.01 12.34 11.20
C GLN A 299 -9.55 12.50 11.67
N ALA A 300 -8.89 11.41 12.07
CA ALA A 300 -7.49 11.45 12.47
C ALA A 300 -6.58 11.87 11.30
N LEU A 301 -6.78 11.31 10.10
CA LEU A 301 -6.02 11.66 8.88
C LEU A 301 -6.17 13.12 8.47
N MET A 302 -7.34 13.72 8.69
CA MET A 302 -7.66 15.11 8.35
C MET A 302 -7.35 16.11 9.47
N SER A 303 -6.72 15.66 10.57
CA SER A 303 -6.37 16.48 11.73
C SER A 303 -4.86 16.65 11.88
N ASP A 304 -4.45 17.52 12.79
CA ASP A 304 -3.05 17.70 13.18
C ASP A 304 -2.39 16.44 13.75
N ALA A 305 -3.17 15.47 14.23
CA ALA A 305 -2.65 14.19 14.71
C ALA A 305 -1.91 13.42 13.61
N ALA A 306 -2.30 13.57 12.34
CA ALA A 306 -1.65 12.92 11.20
C ALA A 306 -0.19 13.35 10.96
N LYS A 307 0.24 14.48 11.53
CA LYS A 307 1.63 14.98 11.48
C LYS A 307 2.58 14.13 12.32
N HIS A 308 2.05 13.32 13.26
CA HIS A 308 2.85 12.48 14.14
C HIS A 308 2.51 11.01 13.98
N THR A 309 3.34 10.29 13.23
CA THR A 309 3.23 8.83 13.05
C THR A 309 4.44 8.12 13.67
N ALA A 310 4.24 6.90 14.15
CA ALA A 310 5.33 6.04 14.60
C ALA A 310 5.14 4.60 14.13
N LEU A 311 6.23 3.82 14.09
CA LEU A 311 6.14 2.37 13.96
C LEU A 311 5.66 1.79 15.27
N THR A 312 4.74 0.84 15.22
CA THR A 312 4.20 0.14 16.38
C THR A 312 3.98 -1.34 16.10
N ASN A 313 4.21 -2.18 17.10
CA ASN A 313 3.86 -3.59 17.07
C ASN A 313 2.64 -3.93 17.97
N LEU A 314 2.09 -2.95 18.68
CA LEU A 314 1.06 -3.15 19.70
C LEU A 314 -0.23 -3.78 19.14
N PHE A 315 -0.62 -3.45 17.91
CA PHE A 315 -1.89 -3.87 17.33
C PHE A 315 -1.87 -5.24 16.67
N SER A 316 -0.70 -5.70 16.27
CA SER A 316 -0.62 -6.94 15.48
C SER A 316 0.57 -7.83 15.79
N GLY A 317 1.58 -7.31 16.50
CA GLY A 317 2.80 -8.02 16.81
C GLY A 317 3.95 -7.81 15.81
N LYS A 318 3.70 -7.12 14.66
CA LYS A 318 4.74 -6.78 13.67
C LYS A 318 4.78 -5.26 13.46
N PRO A 319 5.96 -4.66 13.26
CA PRO A 319 6.08 -3.22 13.07
C PRO A 319 5.21 -2.72 11.92
N ALA A 320 4.36 -1.74 12.23
CA ALA A 320 3.48 -1.08 11.28
C ALA A 320 3.38 0.42 11.62
N ARG A 321 3.33 1.30 10.60
CA ARG A 321 3.27 2.75 10.83
C ARG A 321 1.83 3.22 10.90
N GLY A 322 1.52 3.97 11.97
CA GLY A 322 0.23 4.63 12.14
C GLY A 322 0.35 5.96 12.88
N ILE A 323 -0.74 6.72 12.90
CA ILE A 323 -0.89 7.94 13.69
C ILE A 323 -0.79 7.57 15.17
N VAL A 324 0.02 8.32 15.92
CA VAL A 324 0.24 8.09 17.36
C VAL A 324 -1.03 8.37 18.13
N ASN A 325 -1.56 7.36 18.82
CA ASN A 325 -2.73 7.44 19.68
C ASN A 325 -2.38 7.21 21.16
N LYS A 326 -3.40 7.18 22.02
CA LYS A 326 -3.22 6.98 23.48
C LYS A 326 -2.50 5.66 23.77
N PHE A 327 -2.90 4.56 23.12
CA PHE A 327 -2.31 3.23 23.36
C PHE A 327 -0.81 3.21 23.08
N MET A 328 -0.38 3.83 21.97
CA MET A 328 1.04 3.94 21.64
C MET A 328 1.82 4.84 22.61
N ARG A 329 1.19 5.86 23.18
CA ARG A 329 1.83 6.72 24.21
C ARG A 329 2.00 6.01 25.54
N ASP A 330 0.97 5.26 25.95
CA ASP A 330 0.94 4.63 27.27
C ASP A 330 1.84 3.38 27.36
N PHE A 331 1.95 2.60 26.28
CA PHE A 331 2.68 1.32 26.24
C PHE A 331 4.04 1.40 25.54
N GLY A 332 4.42 2.57 24.99
CA GLY A 332 5.52 2.71 24.07
C GLY A 332 5.13 2.14 22.68
N PRO A 333 5.56 2.78 21.59
CA PRO A 333 5.14 2.35 20.25
C PRO A 333 5.69 0.96 19.88
N LEU A 334 6.87 0.59 20.35
CA LEU A 334 7.45 -0.74 20.20
C LEU A 334 7.62 -1.38 21.56
N ASN A 335 6.85 -2.43 21.81
CA ASN A 335 6.83 -3.13 23.09
C ASN A 335 7.26 -4.60 22.90
N PRO A 336 8.34 -5.06 23.55
CA PRO A 336 8.83 -6.44 23.41
C PRO A 336 7.85 -7.48 23.96
N GLU A 337 6.95 -7.07 24.86
CA GLU A 337 5.94 -7.96 25.45
C GLU A 337 4.77 -8.24 24.51
N ALA A 338 4.58 -7.44 23.44
CA ALA A 338 3.54 -7.73 22.46
C ALA A 338 3.80 -9.09 21.79
N PRO A 339 2.80 -10.00 21.74
CA PRO A 339 2.93 -11.29 21.06
C PRO A 339 3.29 -11.14 19.58
N ALA A 340 3.94 -12.18 19.02
CA ALA A 340 4.31 -12.17 17.61
C ALA A 340 3.10 -12.04 16.68
N PHE A 341 3.34 -11.50 15.48
CA PHE A 341 2.31 -11.37 14.44
C PHE A 341 1.73 -12.74 14.02
N PRO A 342 0.40 -12.88 13.94
CA PRO A 342 -0.63 -11.86 14.14
C PRO A 342 -1.33 -11.91 15.53
N LEU A 343 -0.73 -12.58 16.52
CA LEU A 343 -1.35 -12.94 17.79
C LEU A 343 -1.74 -11.72 18.68
N ALA A 344 -1.00 -10.61 18.62
CA ALA A 344 -1.32 -9.42 19.41
C ALA A 344 -2.70 -8.82 19.10
N THR A 345 -3.25 -9.09 17.91
CA THR A 345 -4.54 -8.49 17.47
C THR A 345 -5.71 -8.89 18.38
N SER A 346 -5.76 -10.13 18.85
CA SER A 346 -6.89 -10.65 19.63
C SER A 346 -7.06 -9.94 20.97
N ALA A 347 -5.96 -9.61 21.62
CA ALA A 347 -5.97 -8.91 22.92
C ALA A 347 -6.42 -7.44 22.79
N VAL A 348 -6.14 -6.77 21.67
CA VAL A 348 -6.47 -5.35 21.46
C VAL A 348 -7.86 -5.17 20.83
N ALA A 349 -8.38 -6.15 20.11
CA ALA A 349 -9.65 -6.04 19.41
C ALA A 349 -10.85 -5.65 20.31
N PRO A 350 -11.05 -6.22 21.52
CA PRO A 350 -12.14 -5.81 22.40
C PRO A 350 -12.00 -4.36 22.90
N LEU A 351 -10.78 -3.91 23.21
CA LEU A 351 -10.51 -2.52 23.61
C LEU A 351 -10.84 -1.55 22.47
N ARG A 352 -10.43 -1.90 21.26
CA ARG A 352 -10.75 -1.15 20.07
C ARG A 352 -12.26 -1.02 19.88
N ALA A 353 -13.00 -2.14 19.92
CA ALA A 353 -14.44 -2.14 19.74
C ALA A 353 -15.16 -1.29 20.80
N ALA A 354 -14.76 -1.42 22.08
CA ALA A 354 -15.36 -0.66 23.18
C ALA A 354 -15.07 0.85 23.10
N ALA A 355 -13.88 1.24 22.64
CA ALA A 355 -13.53 2.65 22.46
C ALA A 355 -14.22 3.26 21.23
N GLU A 356 -14.19 2.55 20.09
CA GLU A 356 -14.85 3.00 18.84
C GLU A 356 -16.36 3.18 19.04
N ALA A 357 -17.04 2.32 19.84
CA ALA A 357 -18.45 2.48 20.21
C ALA A 357 -18.74 3.79 20.99
N LYS A 358 -17.71 4.36 21.65
CA LYS A 358 -17.77 5.65 22.33
C LYS A 358 -17.23 6.82 21.49
N GLY A 359 -16.95 6.59 20.20
CA GLY A 359 -16.37 7.60 19.32
C GLY A 359 -14.89 7.92 19.61
N GLN A 360 -14.15 7.00 20.21
CA GLN A 360 -12.75 7.17 20.59
C GLN A 360 -11.85 6.25 19.74
N SER A 361 -10.72 6.76 19.27
CA SER A 361 -9.75 6.00 18.45
C SER A 361 -8.51 5.57 19.24
N ASP A 362 -8.57 5.57 20.57
CA ASP A 362 -7.45 5.36 21.48
C ASP A 362 -6.71 4.03 21.26
N TYR A 363 -7.44 2.98 20.83
CA TYR A 363 -6.92 1.64 20.58
C TYR A 363 -7.08 1.22 19.11
N SER A 364 -7.41 2.14 18.22
CA SER A 364 -7.59 1.86 16.79
C SER A 364 -6.25 1.91 16.05
N PRO A 365 -5.93 0.94 15.18
CA PRO A 365 -4.76 1.00 14.33
C PRO A 365 -5.00 2.03 13.21
N LEU A 366 -4.63 3.27 13.46
CA LEU A 366 -4.79 4.39 12.53
C LEU A 366 -3.63 4.40 11.51
N TRP A 367 -3.60 3.39 10.63
CA TRP A 367 -2.50 3.22 9.68
C TRP A 367 -2.36 4.42 8.75
N SER A 368 -1.19 5.02 8.72
CA SER A 368 -0.86 6.20 7.93
C SER A 368 0.63 6.27 7.64
N GLY A 369 0.99 6.65 6.43
CA GLY A 369 2.36 7.06 6.11
C GLY A 369 2.70 8.42 6.73
N GLN A 370 3.97 8.80 6.65
CA GLN A 370 4.45 10.07 7.22
C GLN A 370 3.94 11.30 6.46
N ASN A 371 3.52 11.15 5.21
CA ASN A 371 2.96 12.24 4.41
C ASN A 371 1.44 12.07 4.24
N ALA A 372 0.70 12.44 5.28
CA ALA A 372 -0.76 12.48 5.29
C ALA A 372 -1.32 13.90 5.15
N SER A 373 -0.47 14.94 5.18
CA SER A 373 -0.89 16.35 5.10
C SER A 373 -1.61 16.71 3.80
N ASP A 374 -1.39 15.93 2.74
CA ASP A 374 -2.02 16.12 1.43
C ASP A 374 -3.26 15.24 1.21
N CYS A 375 -3.70 14.50 2.24
CA CYS A 375 -4.94 13.72 2.16
C CYS A 375 -6.14 14.63 1.95
N GLN A 376 -6.95 14.32 0.95
CA GLN A 376 -8.13 15.09 0.59
C GLN A 376 -9.34 14.15 0.50
N ALA A 377 -10.49 14.61 1.00
CA ALA A 377 -11.77 13.91 0.81
C ALA A 377 -12.28 14.21 -0.60
N LEU A 378 -11.93 13.38 -1.55
CA LEU A 378 -12.24 13.50 -2.97
C LEU A 378 -12.56 12.13 -3.56
N PRO A 379 -13.24 12.04 -4.72
CA PRO A 379 -13.31 10.81 -5.49
C PRO A 379 -11.91 10.25 -5.80
N ALA A 380 -11.75 8.94 -5.72
CA ALA A 380 -10.47 8.28 -5.99
C ALA A 380 -9.92 8.58 -7.39
N ALA A 381 -10.81 8.79 -8.35
CA ALA A 381 -10.43 9.21 -9.71
C ALA A 381 -9.69 10.55 -9.74
N ASP A 382 -10.14 11.53 -8.95
CA ASP A 382 -9.52 12.86 -8.89
C ASP A 382 -8.15 12.78 -8.21
N ILE A 383 -8.03 11.97 -7.16
CA ILE A 383 -6.74 11.70 -6.51
C ILE A 383 -5.79 11.04 -7.51
N ALA A 384 -6.24 10.02 -8.24
CA ALA A 384 -5.44 9.32 -9.24
C ALA A 384 -4.96 10.26 -10.36
N HIS A 385 -5.85 11.09 -10.91
CA HIS A 385 -5.50 12.06 -11.94
C HIS A 385 -4.47 13.09 -11.47
N LYS A 386 -4.62 13.63 -10.23
CA LYS A 386 -3.63 14.54 -9.64
C LYS A 386 -2.25 13.88 -9.51
N LEU A 387 -2.19 12.65 -9.05
CA LEU A 387 -0.94 11.92 -8.89
C LEU A 387 -0.28 11.61 -10.24
N LEU A 388 -1.07 11.19 -11.25
CA LEU A 388 -0.58 10.85 -12.58
C LEU A 388 0.05 12.05 -13.32
N GLN A 389 -0.35 13.31 -13.01
CA GLN A 389 0.30 14.51 -13.52
C GLN A 389 1.81 14.52 -13.23
N GLY A 390 2.25 13.91 -12.13
CA GLY A 390 3.67 13.84 -11.81
C GLY A 390 4.46 12.82 -12.65
N TRP A 391 3.79 12.00 -13.45
CA TRP A 391 4.46 11.04 -14.32
C TRP A 391 4.71 11.54 -15.74
N THR A 392 4.03 12.59 -16.17
CA THR A 392 4.11 13.20 -17.52
C THR A 392 5.49 13.81 -17.83
#